data_502af0aa096d8e699a1c4d63dbcf218e
#
_entry.id   502af0aa096d8e699a1c4d63dbcf218e
#
_cell.length_a   1.000
_cell.length_b   1.000
_cell.length_c   1.000
_cell.angle_alpha   90.00
_cell.angle_beta   90.00
_cell.angle_gamma   90.00
#
_symmetry.space_group_name_H-M   'P 1'
#
loop_
_entity.id
_entity.type
_entity.pdbx_description
1 polymer ?
#
loop_
_entity_poly.entity_id
_entity_poly.type
_entity_poly.pdbx_seq_one_letter_code
_entity_poly.pdbx_strand_id
1 'polypeptide(L)'
;MDRNDAHLEQEAVPENNQVETNNMASLLEQEGLGIDFPQQGEIRNGMIASISPGQILVSVGTKSEGIISGREFESIPQDELEELKVGQEIPVYVINPEDSNGNLVLSLNRAREELSWQEADQLMQSKDNYPSKIVGYNKGGLIVPVGGLRGFVPASQISLSRRANLAGDTPEQRWAKMIGEEIGVCVIEVDRERRRLILSERAASTETRESIKERVIDDLKEGEVRSG
;
A
#
# COMPACT_ATOMS: atom_id res chain seq x y z
N MET A 1 84.43 16.38 -9.82
CA MET A 1 83.76 15.27 -9.12
C MET A 1 82.92 15.89 -8.05
N ASP A 2 81.70 16.19 -8.34
CA ASP A 2 80.70 16.47 -7.32
C ASP A 2 79.33 16.43 -8.01
N ARG A 3 78.53 15.48 -7.56
CA ARG A 3 77.20 15.22 -8.03
C ARG A 3 76.24 16.10 -7.23
N ASN A 4 75.45 16.90 -7.95
CA ASN A 4 74.34 17.66 -7.38
C ASN A 4 73.06 16.87 -7.64
N ASP A 5 72.53 16.28 -6.59
CA ASP A 5 71.21 15.68 -6.58
C ASP A 5 70.19 16.79 -6.37
N ALA A 6 69.40 17.08 -7.41
CA ALA A 6 68.25 17.98 -7.34
C ALA A 6 67.01 17.18 -6.95
N HIS A 7 66.56 17.38 -5.72
CA HIS A 7 65.23 16.94 -5.27
C HIS A 7 64.16 17.74 -6.02
N LEU A 8 63.32 17.02 -6.79
CA LEU A 8 62.08 17.54 -7.31
C LEU A 8 60.96 17.27 -6.28
N GLU A 9 60.57 18.30 -5.58
CA GLU A 9 59.35 18.32 -4.79
C GLU A 9 58.14 18.30 -5.73
N GLN A 10 57.33 17.22 -5.67
CA GLN A 10 56.03 17.14 -6.28
C GLN A 10 55.04 17.86 -5.36
N GLU A 11 54.57 19.03 -5.81
CA GLU A 11 53.42 19.69 -5.20
C GLU A 11 52.17 18.85 -5.45
N ALA A 12 51.57 18.35 -4.41
CA ALA A 12 50.26 17.73 -4.41
C ALA A 12 49.21 18.81 -4.58
N VAL A 13 48.45 18.72 -5.67
CA VAL A 13 47.24 19.51 -5.92
C VAL A 13 46.14 18.96 -4.97
N PRO A 14 45.50 19.76 -4.13
CA PRO A 14 44.39 19.28 -3.33
C PRO A 14 43.15 19.10 -4.21
N GLU A 15 42.65 17.86 -4.32
CA GLU A 15 41.32 17.53 -4.78
C GLU A 15 40.28 18.13 -3.80
N ASN A 16 39.81 19.32 -4.09
CA ASN A 16 38.75 19.97 -3.34
C ASN A 16 37.52 20.20 -4.24
N ASN A 17 36.91 19.10 -4.72
CA ASN A 17 35.71 19.20 -5.57
C ASN A 17 34.50 18.42 -5.04
N GLN A 18 34.55 17.84 -3.82
CA GLN A 18 33.43 17.11 -3.22
C GLN A 18 32.71 17.87 -2.10
N VAL A 19 33.25 18.98 -1.63
CA VAL A 19 32.69 19.72 -0.46
C VAL A 19 31.69 20.80 -0.89
N GLU A 20 31.78 21.30 -2.12
CA GLU A 20 30.90 22.39 -2.56
C GLU A 20 29.51 21.93 -3.04
N THR A 21 29.38 20.70 -3.53
CA THR A 21 28.07 20.17 -3.97
C THR A 21 27.14 19.85 -2.81
N ASN A 22 27.67 19.42 -1.65
CA ASN A 22 26.88 19.16 -0.46
C ASN A 22 26.38 20.44 0.24
N ASN A 23 27.11 21.52 0.11
CA ASN A 23 26.73 22.82 0.69
C ASN A 23 25.59 23.51 -0.10
N MET A 24 25.57 23.36 -1.42
CA MET A 24 24.52 23.96 -2.24
C MET A 24 23.17 23.25 -2.05
N ALA A 25 23.17 21.92 -1.98
CA ALA A 25 21.96 21.14 -1.71
C ALA A 25 21.38 21.45 -0.31
N SER A 26 22.23 21.51 0.72
CA SER A 26 21.79 21.84 2.07
C SER A 26 21.36 23.28 2.24
N LEU A 27 21.92 24.23 1.49
CA LEU A 27 21.47 25.62 1.49
C LEU A 27 20.13 25.79 0.76
N LEU A 28 19.89 25.03 -0.31
CA LEU A 28 18.59 25.00 -1.01
C LEU A 28 17.47 24.39 -0.15
N GLU A 29 17.78 23.36 0.66
CA GLU A 29 16.86 22.79 1.63
C GLU A 29 16.53 23.76 2.79
N GLN A 30 17.51 24.53 3.28
CA GLN A 30 17.32 25.48 4.36
C GLN A 30 16.50 26.72 3.95
N GLU A 31 16.56 27.12 2.69
CA GLU A 31 15.78 28.25 2.19
C GLU A 31 14.36 27.89 1.70
N GLY A 32 13.95 26.63 1.85
CA GLY A 32 12.63 26.16 1.37
C GLY A 32 12.47 26.19 -0.15
N LEU A 33 13.58 26.34 -0.88
CA LEU A 33 13.68 26.27 -2.33
C LEU A 33 14.01 24.85 -2.80
N GLY A 34 13.87 23.83 -1.91
CA GLY A 34 13.97 22.42 -2.27
C GLY A 34 12.97 22.12 -3.36
N ILE A 35 13.45 22.02 -4.60
CA ILE A 35 12.64 21.54 -5.71
C ILE A 35 12.41 20.06 -5.39
N ASP A 36 11.22 19.78 -4.89
CA ASP A 36 10.78 18.42 -4.54
C ASP A 36 10.55 17.64 -5.84
N PHE A 37 11.60 16.99 -6.33
CA PHE A 37 11.51 16.13 -7.49
C PHE A 37 10.87 14.80 -7.13
N PRO A 38 9.79 14.39 -7.83
CA PRO A 38 9.18 13.09 -7.63
C PRO A 38 10.19 11.98 -7.89
N GLN A 39 10.33 11.05 -6.94
CA GLN A 39 11.21 9.91 -7.11
C GLN A 39 10.45 8.70 -7.65
N GLN A 40 11.13 7.85 -8.42
CA GLN A 40 10.56 6.60 -8.87
C GLN A 40 10.14 5.73 -7.67
N GLY A 41 8.92 5.22 -7.69
CA GLY A 41 8.40 4.40 -6.60
C GLY A 41 7.64 5.18 -5.53
N GLU A 42 7.60 6.50 -5.62
CA GLU A 42 6.91 7.36 -4.66
C GLU A 42 5.41 7.46 -4.97
N ILE A 43 4.59 7.52 -3.90
CA ILE A 43 3.17 7.84 -4.01
C ILE A 43 2.98 9.29 -3.62
N ARG A 44 2.32 10.05 -4.48
CA ARG A 44 1.96 11.46 -4.25
C ARG A 44 0.48 11.68 -4.49
N ASN A 45 -0.05 12.69 -3.83
CA ASN A 45 -1.36 13.20 -4.18
C ASN A 45 -1.20 14.20 -5.33
N GLY A 46 -1.95 13.97 -6.39
CA GLY A 46 -1.99 14.85 -7.55
C GLY A 46 -3.41 15.30 -7.85
N MET A 47 -3.54 16.47 -8.44
CA MET A 47 -4.82 17.03 -8.88
C MET A 47 -5.00 16.78 -10.37
N ILE A 48 -6.13 16.25 -10.80
CA ILE A 48 -6.46 16.04 -12.21
C ILE A 48 -6.58 17.41 -12.90
N ALA A 49 -5.65 17.69 -13.82
CA ALA A 49 -5.64 18.92 -14.61
C ALA A 49 -6.53 18.80 -15.85
N SER A 50 -6.46 17.65 -16.55
CA SER A 50 -7.35 17.38 -17.68
C SER A 50 -7.52 15.87 -17.93
N ILE A 51 -8.65 15.50 -18.52
CA ILE A 51 -8.96 14.14 -18.95
C ILE A 51 -9.19 14.19 -20.46
N SER A 52 -8.39 13.42 -21.20
CA SER A 52 -8.48 13.31 -22.67
C SER A 52 -8.57 11.84 -23.06
N PRO A 53 -9.09 11.50 -24.24
CA PRO A 53 -9.10 10.12 -24.71
C PRO A 53 -7.67 9.53 -24.78
N GLY A 54 -7.41 8.54 -23.94
CA GLY A 54 -6.12 7.84 -23.87
C GLY A 54 -5.09 8.42 -22.90
N GLN A 55 -5.37 9.54 -22.19
CA GLN A 55 -4.47 10.12 -21.21
C GLN A 55 -5.18 11.00 -20.17
N ILE A 56 -4.61 11.02 -18.96
CA ILE A 56 -5.01 11.94 -17.89
C ILE A 56 -3.78 12.76 -17.51
N LEU A 57 -3.91 14.08 -17.47
CA LEU A 57 -2.89 14.99 -16.97
C LEU A 57 -3.15 15.26 -15.49
N VAL A 58 -2.10 15.12 -14.68
CA VAL A 58 -2.17 15.27 -13.22
C VAL A 58 -1.08 16.23 -12.77
N SER A 59 -1.46 17.27 -12.05
CA SER A 59 -0.53 18.20 -11.40
C SER A 59 -0.14 17.64 -10.02
N VAL A 60 1.13 17.38 -9.82
CA VAL A 60 1.69 16.86 -8.54
C VAL A 60 2.46 17.91 -7.75
N GLY A 61 2.21 19.21 -8.04
CA GLY A 61 2.88 20.32 -7.34
C GLY A 61 4.30 20.62 -7.84
N THR A 62 4.74 19.97 -8.91
CA THR A 62 6.01 20.23 -9.58
C THR A 62 5.83 21.10 -10.82
N LYS A 63 6.95 21.57 -11.41
CA LYS A 63 6.90 22.34 -12.68
C LYS A 63 6.42 21.49 -13.86
N SER A 64 6.63 20.17 -13.79
CA SER A 64 6.22 19.24 -14.83
C SER A 64 4.88 18.62 -14.48
N GLU A 65 3.99 18.52 -15.47
CA GLU A 65 2.74 17.79 -15.32
C GLU A 65 3.00 16.28 -15.43
N GLY A 66 2.31 15.51 -14.60
CA GLY A 66 2.34 14.06 -14.68
C GLY A 66 1.32 13.54 -15.68
N ILE A 67 1.66 12.47 -16.38
CA ILE A 67 0.80 11.84 -17.39
C ILE A 67 0.51 10.40 -17.02
N ILE A 68 -0.77 10.06 -17.00
CA ILE A 68 -1.26 8.66 -16.99
C ILE A 68 -1.70 8.36 -18.41
N SER A 69 -0.99 7.48 -19.12
CA SER A 69 -1.24 7.21 -20.54
C SER A 69 -1.00 5.76 -20.93
N GLY A 70 -1.42 5.38 -22.15
CA GLY A 70 -1.19 4.06 -22.72
C GLY A 70 -1.80 2.93 -21.86
N ARG A 71 -1.00 1.93 -21.52
CA ARG A 71 -1.46 0.75 -20.75
C ARG A 71 -2.00 1.09 -19.37
N GLU A 72 -1.45 2.12 -18.73
CA GLU A 72 -1.93 2.57 -17.42
C GLU A 72 -3.34 3.16 -17.53
N PHE A 73 -3.60 3.94 -18.58
CA PHE A 73 -4.93 4.48 -18.85
C PHE A 73 -5.93 3.38 -19.22
N GLU A 74 -5.56 2.44 -20.10
CA GLU A 74 -6.39 1.31 -20.54
C GLU A 74 -6.75 0.35 -19.39
N SER A 75 -5.93 0.30 -18.36
CA SER A 75 -6.15 -0.56 -17.19
C SER A 75 -7.14 0.02 -16.18
N ILE A 76 -7.55 1.29 -16.34
CA ILE A 76 -8.57 1.92 -15.49
C ILE A 76 -9.95 1.50 -16.00
N PRO A 77 -10.84 0.93 -15.16
CA PRO A 77 -12.20 0.60 -15.53
C PRO A 77 -12.97 1.83 -16.02
N GLN A 78 -13.86 1.66 -17.00
CA GLN A 78 -14.64 2.78 -17.56
C GLN A 78 -15.53 3.44 -16.51
N ASP A 79 -16.13 2.67 -15.63
CA ASP A 79 -16.96 3.16 -14.53
C ASP A 79 -16.17 4.14 -13.64
N GLU A 80 -14.89 3.83 -13.39
CA GLU A 80 -14.00 4.70 -12.61
C GLU A 80 -13.59 5.95 -13.40
N LEU A 81 -13.36 5.83 -14.71
CA LEU A 81 -13.03 6.99 -15.55
C LEU A 81 -14.16 8.01 -15.59
N GLU A 82 -15.43 7.56 -15.53
CA GLU A 82 -16.60 8.42 -15.48
C GLU A 82 -16.76 9.14 -14.13
N GLU A 83 -16.25 8.54 -13.05
CA GLU A 83 -16.24 9.15 -11.72
C GLU A 83 -15.15 10.19 -11.54
N LEU A 84 -14.05 10.11 -12.32
CA LEU A 84 -12.94 11.06 -12.24
C LEU A 84 -13.34 12.43 -12.79
N LYS A 85 -13.06 13.48 -12.03
CA LYS A 85 -13.37 14.87 -12.39
C LYS A 85 -12.12 15.71 -12.42
N VAL A 86 -12.08 16.66 -13.34
CA VAL A 86 -11.04 17.69 -13.34
C VAL A 86 -11.09 18.48 -12.04
N GLY A 87 -9.94 18.69 -11.42
CA GLY A 87 -9.81 19.30 -10.10
C GLY A 87 -9.93 18.34 -8.92
N GLN A 88 -10.16 17.05 -9.17
CA GLN A 88 -10.17 16.02 -8.12
C GLN A 88 -8.74 15.64 -7.74
N GLU A 89 -8.51 15.46 -6.44
CA GLU A 89 -7.26 14.96 -5.89
C GLU A 89 -7.27 13.43 -5.92
N ILE A 90 -6.22 12.84 -6.47
CA ILE A 90 -6.04 11.39 -6.59
C ILE A 90 -4.63 10.96 -6.17
N PRO A 91 -4.48 9.79 -5.53
CA PRO A 91 -3.17 9.23 -5.28
C PRO A 91 -2.58 8.69 -6.59
N VAL A 92 -1.32 9.04 -6.87
CA VAL A 92 -0.59 8.59 -8.06
C VAL A 92 0.78 8.03 -7.68
N TYR A 93 1.17 6.96 -8.35
CA TYR A 93 2.47 6.32 -8.18
C TYR A 93 3.41 6.77 -9.30
N VAL A 94 4.61 7.19 -8.95
CA VAL A 94 5.62 7.63 -9.91
C VAL A 94 6.30 6.41 -10.53
N ILE A 95 5.98 6.12 -11.79
CA ILE A 95 6.65 5.05 -12.54
C ILE A 95 8.01 5.51 -13.04
N ASN A 96 8.05 6.69 -13.64
CA ASN A 96 9.27 7.30 -14.16
C ASN A 96 9.19 8.82 -13.94
N PRO A 97 10.17 9.39 -13.21
CA PRO A 97 10.20 10.84 -12.97
C PRO A 97 10.36 11.67 -14.26
N GLU A 98 10.99 11.10 -15.28
CA GLU A 98 11.20 11.78 -16.56
C GLU A 98 11.28 10.75 -17.70
N ASP A 99 10.36 10.81 -18.66
CA ASP A 99 10.40 10.01 -19.87
C ASP A 99 11.28 10.68 -20.96
N SER A 100 11.36 10.06 -22.13
CA SER A 100 12.12 10.61 -23.28
C SER A 100 11.61 11.98 -23.76
N ASN A 101 10.43 12.40 -23.35
CA ASN A 101 9.78 13.67 -23.71
C ASN A 101 9.81 14.68 -22.55
N GLY A 102 10.46 14.35 -21.43
CA GLY A 102 10.51 15.19 -20.24
C GLY A 102 9.24 15.16 -19.38
N ASN A 103 8.36 14.17 -19.57
CA ASN A 103 7.12 14.04 -18.82
C ASN A 103 7.27 13.09 -17.63
N LEU A 104 6.58 13.40 -16.56
CA LEU A 104 6.45 12.54 -15.38
C LEU A 104 5.38 11.45 -15.66
N VAL A 105 5.80 10.18 -15.68
CA VAL A 105 4.88 9.05 -15.93
C VAL A 105 4.31 8.52 -14.63
N LEU A 106 2.98 8.50 -14.55
CA LEU A 106 2.22 8.16 -13.37
C LEU A 106 1.32 6.94 -13.58
N SER A 107 0.98 6.25 -12.49
CA SER A 107 -0.02 5.17 -12.47
C SER A 107 -0.98 5.34 -11.30
N LEU A 108 -2.27 5.32 -11.59
CA LEU A 108 -3.33 5.32 -10.59
C LEU A 108 -3.50 3.92 -9.95
N ASN A 109 -3.47 2.88 -10.79
CA ASN A 109 -3.67 1.50 -10.32
C ASN A 109 -2.57 1.03 -9.39
N ARG A 110 -1.30 1.36 -9.70
CA ARG A 110 -0.17 1.04 -8.82
C ARG A 110 -0.25 1.81 -7.50
N ALA A 111 -0.67 3.07 -7.53
CA ALA A 111 -0.88 3.84 -6.31
C ALA A 111 -1.90 3.17 -5.38
N ARG A 112 -3.04 2.77 -5.94
CA ARG A 112 -4.10 2.07 -5.18
C ARG A 112 -3.63 0.72 -4.65
N GLU A 113 -2.94 -0.06 -5.48
CA GLU A 113 -2.37 -1.35 -5.08
C GLU A 113 -1.39 -1.18 -3.92
N GLU A 114 -0.48 -0.22 -4.01
CA GLU A 114 0.51 0.04 -2.95
C GLU A 114 -0.13 0.55 -1.66
N LEU A 115 -1.12 1.44 -1.75
CA LEU A 115 -1.90 1.88 -0.60
C LEU A 115 -2.65 0.71 0.07
N SER A 116 -3.22 -0.19 -0.74
CA SER A 116 -3.88 -1.40 -0.21
C SER A 116 -2.90 -2.34 0.50
N TRP A 117 -1.65 -2.45 0.01
CA TRP A 117 -0.62 -3.19 0.72
C TRP A 117 -0.19 -2.52 2.02
N GLN A 118 -0.10 -1.19 2.05
CA GLN A 118 0.19 -0.44 3.28
C GLN A 118 -0.93 -0.61 4.31
N GLU A 119 -2.19 -0.55 3.88
CA GLU A 119 -3.35 -0.84 4.74
C GLU A 119 -3.30 -2.27 5.30
N ALA A 120 -2.97 -3.26 4.46
CA ALA A 120 -2.83 -4.65 4.89
C ALA A 120 -1.70 -4.83 5.93
N ASP A 121 -0.56 -4.14 5.78
CA ASP A 121 0.52 -4.16 6.77
C ASP A 121 0.08 -3.51 8.09
N GLN A 122 -0.66 -2.41 8.05
CA GLN A 122 -1.22 -1.77 9.24
C GLN A 122 -2.19 -2.71 9.97
N LEU A 123 -3.11 -3.35 9.22
CA LEU A 123 -4.04 -4.34 9.78
C LEU A 123 -3.33 -5.56 10.38
N MET A 124 -2.17 -5.96 9.81
CA MET A 124 -1.35 -7.04 10.37
C MET A 124 -0.72 -6.64 11.71
N GLN A 125 -0.28 -5.37 11.84
CA GLN A 125 0.33 -4.86 13.07
C GLN A 125 -0.69 -4.61 14.17
N SER A 126 -1.84 -4.01 13.84
CA SER A 126 -2.92 -3.71 14.79
C SER A 126 -3.69 -4.95 15.20
N LYS A 127 -3.68 -6.01 14.36
CA LYS A 127 -4.50 -7.23 14.51
C LYS A 127 -6.00 -6.97 14.54
N ASP A 128 -6.43 -5.82 14.02
CA ASP A 128 -7.83 -5.45 14.02
C ASP A 128 -8.69 -6.42 13.22
N ASN A 129 -9.92 -6.58 13.69
CA ASN A 129 -10.92 -7.35 12.98
C ASN A 129 -11.48 -6.53 11.81
N TYR A 130 -11.18 -6.96 10.59
CA TYR A 130 -11.66 -6.35 9.36
C TYR A 130 -12.92 -7.08 8.86
N PRO A 131 -14.09 -6.40 8.85
CA PRO A 131 -15.32 -6.99 8.32
C PRO A 131 -15.29 -6.97 6.79
N SER A 132 -15.56 -8.10 6.17
CA SER A 132 -15.60 -8.24 4.72
C SER A 132 -16.59 -9.32 4.29
N LYS A 133 -16.67 -9.59 2.97
CA LYS A 133 -17.55 -10.61 2.40
C LYS A 133 -16.75 -11.65 1.62
N ILE A 134 -17.20 -12.89 1.70
CA ILE A 134 -16.59 -13.97 0.94
C ILE A 134 -16.98 -13.82 -0.53
N VAL A 135 -15.99 -13.58 -1.40
CA VAL A 135 -16.21 -13.41 -2.86
C VAL A 135 -15.97 -14.67 -3.65
N GLY A 136 -15.27 -15.65 -3.05
CA GLY A 136 -14.96 -16.90 -3.73
C GLY A 136 -14.30 -17.93 -2.83
N TYR A 137 -13.92 -19.06 -3.42
CA TYR A 137 -13.20 -20.10 -2.72
C TYR A 137 -12.23 -20.83 -3.66
N ASN A 138 -11.31 -21.58 -3.08
CA ASN A 138 -10.48 -22.54 -3.76
C ASN A 138 -10.40 -23.85 -2.96
N LYS A 139 -9.61 -24.84 -3.45
CA LYS A 139 -9.45 -26.14 -2.76
C LYS A 139 -8.93 -26.04 -1.32
N GLY A 140 -8.22 -24.98 -0.99
CA GLY A 140 -7.58 -24.78 0.30
C GLY A 140 -8.33 -23.86 1.27
N GLY A 141 -9.36 -23.13 0.83
CA GLY A 141 -10.05 -22.16 1.69
C GLY A 141 -10.87 -21.12 0.93
N LEU A 142 -11.11 -19.99 1.59
CA LEU A 142 -11.95 -18.91 1.10
C LEU A 142 -11.12 -17.74 0.57
N ILE A 143 -11.72 -16.98 -0.35
CA ILE A 143 -11.15 -15.75 -0.90
C ILE A 143 -11.99 -14.59 -0.39
N VAL A 144 -11.34 -13.65 0.28
CA VAL A 144 -11.95 -12.49 0.94
C VAL A 144 -11.17 -11.25 0.54
N PRO A 145 -11.82 -10.20 0.01
CA PRO A 145 -11.14 -8.96 -0.30
C PRO A 145 -10.83 -8.17 0.97
N VAL A 146 -9.65 -7.57 1.01
CA VAL A 146 -9.24 -6.59 2.03
C VAL A 146 -8.72 -5.37 1.30
N GLY A 147 -9.43 -4.24 1.39
CA GLY A 147 -9.16 -3.12 0.52
C GLY A 147 -9.25 -3.52 -0.96
N GLY A 148 -8.23 -3.19 -1.75
CA GLY A 148 -8.10 -3.60 -3.16
C GLY A 148 -7.45 -4.97 -3.39
N LEU A 149 -7.05 -5.69 -2.32
CA LEU A 149 -6.29 -6.93 -2.41
C LEU A 149 -7.18 -8.16 -2.23
N ARG A 150 -6.75 -9.29 -2.83
CA ARG A 150 -7.38 -10.60 -2.63
C ARG A 150 -6.67 -11.32 -1.50
N GLY A 151 -7.35 -11.40 -0.34
CA GLY A 151 -6.89 -12.19 0.80
C GLY A 151 -7.36 -13.65 0.72
N PHE A 152 -6.57 -14.53 1.29
CA PHE A 152 -6.84 -15.95 1.36
C PHE A 152 -6.99 -16.39 2.82
N VAL A 153 -8.12 -17.03 3.14
CA VAL A 153 -8.40 -17.64 4.45
C VAL A 153 -8.22 -19.15 4.32
N PRO A 154 -7.12 -19.75 4.81
CA PRO A 154 -6.94 -21.18 4.80
C PRO A 154 -8.05 -21.89 5.57
N ALA A 155 -8.41 -23.11 5.18
CA ALA A 155 -9.41 -23.93 5.84
C ALA A 155 -9.15 -24.11 7.35
N SER A 156 -7.88 -24.14 7.78
CA SER A 156 -7.46 -24.23 9.18
C SER A 156 -7.74 -22.95 9.98
N GLN A 157 -7.84 -21.81 9.31
CA GLN A 157 -8.05 -20.48 9.89
C GLN A 157 -9.53 -20.04 9.89
N ILE A 158 -10.43 -20.89 9.41
CA ILE A 158 -11.88 -20.67 9.50
C ILE A 158 -12.36 -21.08 10.87
N SER A 159 -13.29 -20.32 11.46
CA SER A 159 -13.85 -20.58 12.81
C SER A 159 -14.51 -21.97 12.89
N LEU A 160 -14.41 -22.59 14.06
CA LEU A 160 -15.01 -23.90 14.30
C LEU A 160 -16.54 -23.87 14.20
N SER A 161 -17.17 -22.77 14.65
CA SER A 161 -18.63 -22.58 14.57
C SER A 161 -19.10 -22.57 13.12
N ARG A 162 -18.41 -21.85 12.25
CA ARG A 162 -18.72 -21.82 10.81
C ARG A 162 -18.50 -23.16 10.15
N ARG A 163 -17.40 -23.86 10.50
CA ARG A 163 -17.10 -25.20 9.97
C ARG A 163 -18.11 -26.26 10.39
N ALA A 164 -18.63 -26.17 11.62
CA ALA A 164 -19.61 -27.11 12.15
C ALA A 164 -21.00 -26.98 11.50
N ASN A 165 -21.38 -25.76 11.11
CA ASN A 165 -22.68 -25.46 10.50
C ASN A 165 -22.76 -25.85 9.01
N LEU A 166 -21.67 -26.31 8.43
CA LEU A 166 -21.62 -26.65 7.02
C LEU A 166 -21.98 -28.11 6.75
N ALA A 167 -23.18 -28.31 6.25
CA ALA A 167 -23.59 -29.59 5.69
C ALA A 167 -23.12 -29.69 4.23
N GLY A 168 -22.40 -30.74 3.88
CA GLY A 168 -21.95 -31.03 2.51
C GLY A 168 -20.92 -32.15 2.51
N ASP A 169 -20.98 -33.02 1.49
CA ASP A 169 -20.12 -34.19 1.39
C ASP A 169 -18.69 -33.85 0.95
N THR A 170 -18.53 -32.75 0.19
CA THR A 170 -17.23 -32.28 -0.27
C THR A 170 -16.86 -30.91 0.31
N PRO A 171 -15.56 -30.65 0.55
CA PRO A 171 -15.11 -29.34 0.98
C PRO A 171 -15.55 -28.21 0.04
N GLU A 172 -15.53 -28.44 -1.26
CA GLU A 172 -15.90 -27.46 -2.29
C GLU A 172 -17.38 -27.05 -2.19
N GLN A 173 -18.28 -28.02 -1.94
CA GLN A 173 -19.71 -27.72 -1.74
C GLN A 173 -19.96 -26.89 -0.48
N ARG A 174 -19.16 -27.13 0.57
CA ARG A 174 -19.23 -26.33 1.81
C ARG A 174 -18.79 -24.89 1.56
N TRP A 175 -17.67 -24.69 0.86
CA TRP A 175 -17.15 -23.37 0.55
C TRP A 175 -18.08 -22.59 -0.38
N ALA A 176 -18.69 -23.25 -1.36
CA ALA A 176 -19.63 -22.62 -2.28
C ALA A 176 -20.85 -21.97 -1.57
N LYS A 177 -21.32 -22.57 -0.51
CA LYS A 177 -22.45 -22.05 0.28
C LYS A 177 -22.12 -20.78 1.07
N MET A 178 -20.82 -20.54 1.34
CA MET A 178 -20.36 -19.37 2.10
C MET A 178 -20.19 -18.13 1.24
N ILE A 179 -20.27 -18.24 -0.08
CA ILE A 179 -20.11 -17.08 -0.96
C ILE A 179 -21.20 -16.05 -0.66
N GLY A 180 -20.79 -14.80 -0.44
CA GLY A 180 -21.69 -13.70 -0.09
C GLY A 180 -21.95 -13.54 1.40
N GLU A 181 -21.52 -14.47 2.25
CA GLU A 181 -21.60 -14.31 3.69
C GLU A 181 -20.59 -13.30 4.21
N GLU A 182 -20.96 -12.59 5.26
CA GLU A 182 -20.05 -11.68 5.97
C GLU A 182 -19.09 -12.48 6.87
N ILE A 183 -17.85 -12.05 6.87
CA ILE A 183 -16.78 -12.66 7.65
C ILE A 183 -15.89 -11.57 8.25
N GLY A 184 -15.57 -11.72 9.54
CA GLY A 184 -14.53 -10.90 10.18
C GLY A 184 -13.19 -11.61 10.07
N VAL A 185 -12.18 -10.92 9.61
CA VAL A 185 -10.85 -11.49 9.40
C VAL A 185 -9.77 -10.61 9.99
N CYS A 186 -8.71 -11.22 10.54
CA CYS A 186 -7.45 -10.55 10.86
C CYS A 186 -6.38 -10.94 9.86
N VAL A 187 -5.51 -10.01 9.53
CA VAL A 187 -4.35 -10.26 8.67
C VAL A 187 -3.27 -10.97 9.48
N ILE A 188 -2.79 -12.13 9.00
CA ILE A 188 -1.71 -12.88 9.65
C ILE A 188 -0.39 -12.68 8.93
N GLU A 189 -0.41 -12.69 7.61
CA GLU A 189 0.80 -12.64 6.78
C GLU A 189 0.56 -11.76 5.55
N VAL A 190 1.53 -10.91 5.26
CA VAL A 190 1.58 -10.05 4.08
C VAL A 190 2.86 -10.37 3.31
N ASP A 191 2.74 -10.93 2.11
CA ASP A 191 3.84 -11.20 1.20
C ASP A 191 3.64 -10.40 -0.09
N ARG A 192 4.27 -9.24 -0.18
CA ARG A 192 4.17 -8.33 -1.33
C ARG A 192 4.80 -8.89 -2.58
N GLU A 193 5.91 -9.64 -2.46
CA GLU A 193 6.64 -10.20 -3.60
C GLU A 193 5.79 -11.25 -4.32
N ARG A 194 5.12 -12.10 -3.55
CA ARG A 194 4.25 -13.17 -4.07
C ARG A 194 2.80 -12.74 -4.24
N ARG A 195 2.49 -11.47 -3.92
CA ARG A 195 1.13 -10.91 -3.93
C ARG A 195 0.16 -11.76 -3.13
N ARG A 196 0.58 -12.15 -1.94
CA ARG A 196 -0.16 -13.08 -1.09
C ARG A 196 -0.51 -12.43 0.23
N LEU A 197 -1.80 -12.48 0.57
CA LEU A 197 -2.34 -11.98 1.83
C LEU A 197 -3.05 -13.13 2.53
N ILE A 198 -2.58 -13.55 3.71
CA ILE A 198 -3.18 -14.63 4.49
C ILE A 198 -3.98 -14.03 5.65
N LEU A 199 -5.22 -14.48 5.75
CA LEU A 199 -6.20 -14.01 6.70
C LEU A 199 -6.66 -15.13 7.65
N SER A 200 -7.17 -14.76 8.83
CA SER A 200 -7.73 -15.67 9.80
C SER A 200 -9.04 -15.16 10.38
N GLU A 201 -10.11 -15.90 10.21
CA GLU A 201 -11.36 -15.71 10.93
C GLU A 201 -11.24 -16.11 12.40
N ARG A 202 -10.44 -17.14 12.68
CA ARG A 202 -10.23 -17.64 14.04
C ARG A 202 -9.54 -16.61 14.92
N ALA A 203 -8.51 -15.93 14.41
CA ALA A 203 -7.83 -14.85 15.12
C ALA A 203 -8.79 -13.68 15.39
N ALA A 204 -9.56 -13.26 14.39
CA ALA A 204 -10.56 -12.21 14.52
C ALA A 204 -11.61 -12.52 15.60
N SER A 205 -12.09 -13.77 15.67
CA SER A 205 -13.05 -14.20 16.67
C SER A 205 -12.47 -14.20 18.10
N THR A 206 -11.18 -14.47 18.25
CA THR A 206 -10.47 -14.44 19.54
C THR A 206 -10.28 -13.01 20.00
N GLU A 207 -9.78 -12.15 19.13
CA GLU A 207 -9.59 -10.71 19.36
C GLU A 207 -10.88 -10.02 19.77
N THR A 208 -11.98 -10.28 19.06
CA THR A 208 -13.30 -9.74 19.40
C THR A 208 -13.74 -10.17 20.80
N ARG A 209 -13.50 -11.42 21.18
CA ARG A 209 -13.85 -11.91 22.54
C ARG A 209 -13.02 -11.28 23.64
N GLU A 210 -11.72 -11.09 23.40
CA GLU A 210 -10.80 -10.43 24.33
C GLU A 210 -11.18 -8.96 24.50
N SER A 211 -11.43 -8.24 23.43
CA SER A 211 -11.87 -6.84 23.45
C SER A 211 -13.21 -6.65 24.18
N ILE A 212 -14.19 -7.55 23.96
CA ILE A 212 -15.45 -7.51 24.70
C ILE A 212 -15.21 -7.78 26.19
N LYS A 213 -14.36 -8.75 26.53
CA LYS A 213 -14.03 -9.09 27.91
C LYS A 213 -13.37 -7.92 28.65
N GLU A 214 -12.41 -7.24 28.00
CA GLU A 214 -11.75 -6.06 28.55
C GLU A 214 -12.76 -4.93 28.81
N ARG A 215 -13.61 -4.60 27.83
CA ARG A 215 -14.68 -3.59 28.01
C ARG A 215 -15.63 -3.93 29.15
N VAL A 216 -16.02 -5.21 29.27
CA VAL A 216 -16.89 -5.64 30.36
C VAL A 216 -16.17 -5.50 31.71
N ILE A 217 -14.86 -5.80 31.78
CA ILE A 217 -14.06 -5.63 32.98
C ILE A 217 -13.95 -4.16 33.38
N ASP A 218 -13.71 -3.26 32.42
CA ASP A 218 -13.62 -1.82 32.63
C ASP A 218 -14.96 -1.20 33.07
N ASP A 219 -16.07 -1.75 32.59
CA ASP A 219 -17.42 -1.32 32.97
C ASP A 219 -17.89 -1.87 34.33
N LEU A 220 -17.17 -2.84 34.88
CA LEU A 220 -17.53 -3.45 36.19
C LEU A 220 -17.04 -2.57 37.34
N LYS A 221 -17.95 -2.12 38.17
CA LYS A 221 -17.66 -1.44 39.44
C LYS A 221 -17.81 -2.41 40.61
N GLU A 222 -16.90 -2.31 41.57
CA GLU A 222 -16.98 -3.10 42.80
C GLU A 222 -18.35 -2.89 43.52
N GLY A 223 -19.07 -3.98 43.75
CA GLY A 223 -20.37 -3.96 44.42
C GLY A 223 -21.58 -3.87 43.49
N GLU A 224 -21.42 -3.85 42.18
CA GLU A 224 -22.54 -3.84 41.23
C GLU A 224 -23.08 -5.27 41.00
N VAL A 225 -24.40 -5.46 41.16
CA VAL A 225 -25.06 -6.71 40.85
C VAL A 225 -25.60 -6.69 39.44
N ARG A 226 -25.06 -7.54 38.56
CA ARG A 226 -25.56 -7.75 37.20
C ARG A 226 -26.08 -9.16 37.03
N SER A 227 -27.15 -9.33 36.25
CA SER A 227 -27.62 -10.64 35.81
C SER A 227 -26.76 -11.18 34.68
N GLY A 228 -26.24 -12.40 34.86
CA GLY A 228 -25.46 -13.13 33.85
C GLY A 228 -26.35 -14.05 33.01
#